data_9ff0f9a6b6cf77416187a2e2d23fddb2
#
_entry.id   9ff0f9a6b6cf77416187a2e2d23fddb2
#
_cell.length_a   1.000
_cell.length_b   1.000
_cell.length_c   1.000
_cell.angle_alpha   90.00
_cell.angle_beta   90.00
_cell.angle_gamma   90.00
#
_symmetry.space_group_name_H-M   'P 1'
#
loop_
_entity.id
_entity.type
_entity.pdbx_description
1 polymer ?
#
loop_
_entity_poly.entity_id
_entity_poly.type
_entity_poly.pdbx_seq_one_letter_code
_entity_poly.pdbx_strand_id
1 'polypeptide(L)'
;LDGGVYRGAGMTVRYHPAPDPVVDGGYSPVTFDGDGEPTAPAELAPAEQVFSADGRPLLRPADEITVGLGVAGRLLFPLPTRVVLLERADDRVTLAMGTLPGHVLKGEEAFTLERASDGSVWMTVRSFARPAHWWLWPAWPGMLVARRLIAARFLRALALPIPTRGATE
;
A
#
# COMPACT_ATOMS: atom_id res chain seq x y z
N LEU A 1 0.61 5.65 8.26
CA LEU A 1 0.96 5.41 6.84
C LEU A 1 -0.14 6.03 5.96
N ASP A 2 0.22 6.95 5.10
CA ASP A 2 -0.69 7.77 4.28
C ASP A 2 -0.49 7.55 2.76
N GLY A 3 0.11 6.43 2.37
CA GLY A 3 0.51 6.17 0.98
C GLY A 3 1.73 6.98 0.51
N GLY A 4 2.47 7.62 1.45
CA GLY A 4 3.67 8.40 1.15
C GLY A 4 4.77 7.63 0.43
N VAL A 5 4.87 6.31 0.68
CA VAL A 5 5.83 5.42 0.00
C VAL A 5 5.62 5.45 -1.51
N TYR A 6 4.37 5.35 -1.97
CA TYR A 6 4.04 5.38 -3.40
C TYR A 6 4.30 6.76 -4.01
N ARG A 7 3.92 7.84 -3.30
CA ARG A 7 4.19 9.22 -3.75
C ARG A 7 5.67 9.51 -3.82
N GLY A 8 6.45 9.08 -2.81
CA GLY A 8 7.91 9.19 -2.82
C GLY A 8 8.58 8.41 -3.95
N ALA A 9 7.96 7.35 -4.44
CA ALA A 9 8.39 6.61 -5.63
C ALA A 9 7.94 7.25 -6.96
N GLY A 10 7.29 8.43 -6.92
CA GLY A 10 6.80 9.15 -8.10
C GLY A 10 5.46 8.64 -8.64
N MET A 11 4.69 7.93 -7.81
CA MET A 11 3.38 7.43 -8.19
C MET A 11 2.25 8.36 -7.75
N THR A 12 1.19 8.42 -8.52
CA THR A 12 -0.07 9.07 -8.12
C THR A 12 -0.87 8.09 -7.26
N VAL A 13 -1.44 8.60 -6.17
CA VAL A 13 -2.27 7.83 -5.24
C VAL A 13 -3.63 8.49 -5.12
N ARG A 14 -4.70 7.73 -5.39
CA ARG A 14 -6.08 8.10 -5.07
C ARG A 14 -6.54 7.23 -3.91
N TYR A 15 -7.09 7.87 -2.91
CA TYR A 15 -7.60 7.23 -1.70
C TYR A 15 -9.12 7.10 -1.76
N HIS A 16 -9.62 5.93 -1.42
CA HIS A 16 -11.03 5.60 -1.31
C HIS A 16 -11.23 4.98 0.08
N PRO A 17 -11.79 5.73 1.03
CA PRO A 17 -12.01 5.21 2.38
C PRO A 17 -12.99 4.04 2.34
N ALA A 18 -12.72 3.02 3.15
CA ALA A 18 -13.66 1.95 3.36
C ALA A 18 -14.95 2.50 3.99
N PRO A 19 -16.13 1.97 3.62
CA PRO A 19 -17.34 2.24 4.37
C PRO A 19 -17.17 1.73 5.81
N ASP A 20 -17.67 2.50 6.79
CA ASP A 20 -17.69 2.06 8.19
C ASP A 20 -18.61 0.83 8.36
N PRO A 21 -18.31 -0.08 9.28
CA PRO A 21 -17.22 -0.11 10.27
C PRO A 21 -15.98 -0.88 9.81
N VAL A 22 -14.80 -0.45 10.27
CA VAL A 22 -13.50 -1.09 10.00
C VAL A 22 -12.81 -1.44 11.34
N VAL A 23 -12.29 -2.67 11.50
CA VAL A 23 -11.51 -3.08 12.69
C VAL A 23 -10.11 -2.51 12.63
N ASP A 24 -9.61 -2.08 13.77
CA ASP A 24 -8.20 -1.79 13.94
C ASP A 24 -7.45 -3.10 14.25
N GLY A 25 -6.61 -3.52 13.31
CA GLY A 25 -5.79 -4.72 13.42
C GLY A 25 -6.41 -6.00 12.83
N GLY A 26 -5.56 -6.93 12.46
CA GLY A 26 -5.93 -8.21 11.88
C GLY A 26 -5.79 -8.26 10.34
N TYR A 27 -5.74 -9.49 9.84
CA TYR A 27 -5.67 -9.77 8.40
C TYR A 27 -7.08 -9.86 7.82
N SER A 28 -7.39 -8.98 6.87
CA SER A 28 -8.64 -9.01 6.11
C SER A 28 -8.33 -9.30 4.64
N PRO A 29 -8.37 -10.57 4.21
CA PRO A 29 -8.10 -10.92 2.82
C PRO A 29 -9.13 -10.28 1.90
N VAL A 30 -8.72 -9.95 0.68
CA VAL A 30 -9.67 -9.59 -0.37
C VAL A 30 -10.37 -10.87 -0.80
N THR A 31 -11.65 -11.01 -0.43
CA THR A 31 -12.54 -12.09 -0.89
C THR A 31 -13.39 -11.58 -2.03
N PHE A 32 -13.87 -12.48 -2.87
CA PHE A 32 -14.67 -12.17 -4.04
C PHE A 32 -15.96 -12.99 -4.00
N ASP A 33 -17.05 -12.39 -4.45
CA ASP A 33 -18.33 -13.08 -4.62
C ASP A 33 -18.35 -13.96 -5.89
N GLY A 34 -19.51 -14.56 -6.18
CA GLY A 34 -19.70 -15.41 -7.36
C GLY A 34 -19.52 -14.70 -8.70
N ASP A 35 -19.67 -13.39 -8.73
CA ASP A 35 -19.55 -12.54 -9.91
C ASP A 35 -18.12 -11.98 -10.05
N GLY A 36 -17.25 -12.26 -9.09
CA GLY A 36 -15.86 -11.83 -9.08
C GLY A 36 -15.65 -10.41 -8.59
N GLU A 37 -16.67 -9.82 -7.96
CA GLU A 37 -16.54 -8.53 -7.28
C GLU A 37 -15.97 -8.71 -5.87
N PRO A 38 -15.15 -7.76 -5.39
CA PRO A 38 -14.60 -7.84 -4.05
C PRO A 38 -15.70 -7.67 -3.01
N THR A 39 -15.86 -8.65 -2.14
CA THR A 39 -16.79 -8.55 -1.01
C THR A 39 -16.29 -7.55 0.01
N ALA A 40 -17.23 -6.85 0.67
CA ALA A 40 -16.91 -6.05 1.83
C ALA A 40 -16.33 -6.96 2.94
N PRO A 41 -15.34 -6.48 3.71
CA PRO A 41 -14.85 -7.23 4.87
C PRO A 41 -16.02 -7.50 5.83
N ALA A 42 -16.09 -8.73 6.35
CA ALA A 42 -17.10 -9.06 7.34
C ALA A 42 -16.92 -8.21 8.60
N GLU A 43 -18.05 -7.81 9.17
CA GLU A 43 -18.26 -6.99 10.37
C GLU A 43 -17.01 -6.62 11.20
N LEU A 44 -16.60 -5.38 11.02
CA LEU A 44 -15.43 -4.85 11.68
C LEU A 44 -15.85 -3.65 12.55
N ALA A 45 -15.35 -3.57 13.79
CA ALA A 45 -15.69 -2.47 14.69
C ALA A 45 -15.22 -1.11 14.13
N PRO A 46 -15.94 0.00 14.36
CA PRO A 46 -15.56 1.30 13.82
C PRO A 46 -14.21 1.74 14.37
N ALA A 47 -13.23 1.90 13.48
CA ALA A 47 -11.96 2.51 13.80
C ALA A 47 -12.04 4.01 13.53
N GLU A 48 -11.62 4.82 14.50
CA GLU A 48 -11.54 6.26 14.33
C GLU A 48 -10.58 6.63 13.19
N GLN A 49 -11.00 7.55 12.31
CA GLN A 49 -10.14 8.05 11.25
C GLN A 49 -9.02 8.88 11.85
N VAL A 50 -7.79 8.41 11.76
CA VAL A 50 -6.59 9.11 12.24
C VAL A 50 -5.94 9.86 11.08
N PHE A 51 -5.52 11.10 11.36
CA PHE A 51 -4.84 11.94 10.38
C PHE A 51 -3.35 12.09 10.73
N SER A 52 -2.52 12.20 9.71
CA SER A 52 -1.12 12.57 9.86
C SER A 52 -0.97 14.06 10.23
N ALA A 53 0.23 14.47 10.63
CA ALA A 53 0.51 15.85 11.04
C ALA A 53 0.25 16.90 9.92
N ASP A 54 0.23 16.47 8.66
CA ASP A 54 -0.09 17.29 7.49
C ASP A 54 -1.56 17.15 7.04
N GLY A 55 -2.43 16.62 7.92
CA GLY A 55 -3.88 16.54 7.70
C GLY A 55 -4.31 15.48 6.68
N ARG A 56 -3.46 14.53 6.32
CA ARG A 56 -3.81 13.44 5.41
C ARG A 56 -4.37 12.25 6.18
N PRO A 57 -5.39 11.58 5.66
CA PRO A 57 -5.91 10.38 6.30
C PRO A 57 -4.84 9.29 6.33
N LEU A 58 -4.67 8.64 7.47
CA LEU A 58 -3.88 7.44 7.60
C LEU A 58 -4.68 6.25 7.10
N LEU A 59 -3.99 5.32 6.46
CA LEU A 59 -4.60 4.10 5.93
C LEU A 59 -5.12 3.23 7.09
N ARG A 60 -6.29 2.65 6.88
CA ARG A 60 -6.95 1.67 7.75
C ARG A 60 -7.10 0.34 7.01
N PRO A 61 -7.28 -0.78 7.71
CA PRO A 61 -7.70 -2.03 7.07
C PRO A 61 -8.96 -1.79 6.22
N ALA A 62 -9.03 -2.48 5.09
CA ALA A 62 -10.08 -2.37 4.08
C ALA A 62 -10.13 -1.06 3.26
N ASP A 63 -9.38 -0.03 3.60
CA ASP A 63 -9.25 1.13 2.72
C ASP A 63 -8.71 0.72 1.34
N GLU A 64 -9.25 1.35 0.30
CA GLU A 64 -8.80 1.14 -1.06
C GLU A 64 -7.94 2.30 -1.52
N ILE A 65 -6.89 2.00 -2.21
CA ILE A 65 -6.09 2.99 -2.91
C ILE A 65 -5.89 2.58 -4.36
N THR A 66 -6.02 3.53 -5.26
CA THR A 66 -5.61 3.36 -6.65
C THR A 66 -4.26 4.03 -6.83
N VAL A 67 -3.25 3.19 -7.07
CA VAL A 67 -1.89 3.62 -7.35
C VAL A 67 -1.66 3.59 -8.85
N GLY A 68 -0.78 4.42 -9.37
CA GLY A 68 -0.39 4.31 -10.77
C GLY A 68 0.55 5.40 -11.24
N LEU A 69 1.04 5.20 -12.44
CA LEU A 69 1.85 6.21 -13.11
C LEU A 69 0.92 7.31 -13.65
N GLY A 70 1.20 8.55 -13.28
CA GLY A 70 0.45 9.70 -13.73
C GLY A 70 1.31 10.68 -14.53
N VAL A 71 0.71 11.31 -15.53
CA VAL A 71 1.30 12.46 -16.24
C VAL A 71 0.31 13.61 -16.13
N ALA A 72 0.79 14.78 -15.73
CA ALA A 72 -0.01 16.00 -15.56
C ALA A 72 -1.28 15.77 -14.68
N GLY A 73 -1.16 15.01 -13.58
CA GLY A 73 -2.26 14.72 -12.66
C GLY A 73 -3.28 13.67 -13.15
N ARG A 74 -3.11 13.13 -14.36
CA ARG A 74 -3.94 12.04 -14.88
C ARG A 74 -3.32 10.68 -14.58
N LEU A 75 -4.11 9.79 -14.05
CA LEU A 75 -3.72 8.41 -13.79
C LEU A 75 -3.80 7.61 -15.11
N LEU A 76 -2.66 7.26 -15.68
CA LEU A 76 -2.61 6.55 -16.98
C LEU A 76 -2.80 5.04 -16.83
N PHE A 77 -2.26 4.47 -15.75
CA PHE A 77 -2.36 3.03 -15.46
C PHE A 77 -2.87 2.86 -14.02
N PRO A 78 -4.18 2.77 -13.80
CA PRO A 78 -4.72 2.56 -12.47
C PRO A 78 -4.42 1.15 -11.99
N LEU A 79 -3.91 1.04 -10.78
CA LEU A 79 -3.57 -0.20 -10.08
C LEU A 79 -4.36 -0.20 -8.76
N PRO A 80 -5.63 -0.63 -8.78
CA PRO A 80 -6.46 -0.63 -7.59
C PRO A 80 -6.00 -1.71 -6.61
N THR A 81 -5.89 -1.33 -5.33
CA THR A 81 -5.47 -2.21 -4.24
C THR A 81 -6.27 -1.88 -2.98
N ARG A 82 -6.36 -2.86 -2.07
CA ARG A 82 -7.01 -2.73 -0.77
C ARG A 82 -6.02 -3.05 0.34
N VAL A 83 -6.08 -2.32 1.44
CA VAL A 83 -5.33 -2.64 2.66
C VAL A 83 -5.90 -3.92 3.27
N VAL A 84 -5.10 -4.99 3.29
CA VAL A 84 -5.50 -6.31 3.83
C VAL A 84 -4.94 -6.57 5.21
N LEU A 85 -3.87 -5.85 5.58
CA LEU A 85 -3.25 -5.95 6.89
C LEU A 85 -2.66 -4.59 7.27
N LEU A 86 -2.92 -4.16 8.49
CA LEU A 86 -2.22 -3.08 9.14
C LEU A 86 -1.98 -3.47 10.59
N GLU A 87 -0.73 -3.74 10.94
CA GLU A 87 -0.30 -4.04 12.29
C GLU A 87 0.63 -2.95 12.80
N ARG A 88 0.46 -2.55 14.05
CA ARG A 88 1.30 -1.59 14.74
C ARG A 88 1.75 -2.17 16.07
N ALA A 89 3.06 -2.21 16.26
CA ALA A 89 3.70 -2.50 17.53
C ALA A 89 4.68 -1.35 17.85
N ASP A 90 5.24 -1.33 19.04
CA ASP A 90 6.10 -0.24 19.50
C ASP A 90 7.34 -0.03 18.62
N ASP A 91 7.87 -1.12 18.07
CA ASP A 91 9.08 -1.14 17.26
C ASP A 91 8.84 -1.57 15.80
N ARG A 92 7.61 -1.95 15.43
CA ARG A 92 7.30 -2.47 14.11
C ARG A 92 5.93 -2.00 13.59
N VAL A 93 5.90 -1.63 12.31
CA VAL A 93 4.66 -1.40 11.58
C VAL A 93 4.65 -2.21 10.30
N THR A 94 3.60 -2.99 10.08
CA THR A 94 3.40 -3.75 8.83
C THR A 94 2.13 -3.27 8.13
N LEU A 95 2.26 -2.95 6.86
CA LEU A 95 1.16 -2.65 5.95
C LEU A 95 1.20 -3.66 4.81
N ALA A 96 0.10 -4.38 4.56
CA ALA A 96 -0.03 -5.20 3.37
C ALA A 96 -1.22 -4.75 2.52
N MET A 97 -1.04 -4.86 1.21
CA MET A 97 -1.99 -4.45 0.19
C MET A 97 -2.27 -5.61 -0.75
N GLY A 98 -3.54 -5.95 -0.94
CA GLY A 98 -4.00 -6.93 -1.93
C GLY A 98 -4.50 -6.24 -3.20
N THR A 99 -4.30 -6.86 -4.35
CA THR A 99 -4.77 -6.33 -5.64
C THR A 99 -6.28 -6.53 -5.80
N LEU A 100 -6.96 -5.57 -6.41
CA LEU A 100 -8.38 -5.61 -6.76
C LEU A 100 -8.61 -5.86 -8.26
N PRO A 101 -9.84 -6.15 -8.70
CA PRO A 101 -10.19 -6.20 -10.12
C PRO A 101 -9.75 -4.95 -10.87
N GLY A 102 -9.28 -5.13 -12.10
CA GLY A 102 -8.69 -4.03 -12.88
C GLY A 102 -7.18 -3.84 -12.68
N HIS A 103 -6.59 -4.46 -11.67
CA HIS A 103 -5.14 -4.51 -11.54
C HIS A 103 -4.52 -5.51 -12.52
N VAL A 104 -3.38 -5.15 -13.14
CA VAL A 104 -2.69 -6.02 -14.12
C VAL A 104 -2.04 -7.27 -13.49
N LEU A 105 -1.85 -7.25 -12.18
CA LEU A 105 -1.34 -8.38 -11.40
C LEU A 105 -2.39 -8.83 -10.38
N LYS A 106 -2.34 -10.12 -10.00
CA LYS A 106 -3.02 -10.69 -8.84
C LYS A 106 -1.99 -11.07 -7.80
N GLY A 107 -2.13 -10.56 -6.57
CA GLY A 107 -1.21 -10.83 -5.47
C GLY A 107 -1.27 -9.80 -4.37
N GLU A 108 -0.25 -9.84 -3.52
CA GLU A 108 -0.13 -8.94 -2.36
C GLU A 108 1.28 -8.37 -2.27
N GLU A 109 1.38 -7.21 -1.66
CA GLU A 109 2.64 -6.54 -1.34
C GLU A 109 2.60 -6.04 0.11
N ALA A 110 3.61 -6.40 0.89
CA ALA A 110 3.74 -6.03 2.29
C ALA A 110 4.99 -5.15 2.50
N PHE A 111 4.81 -4.10 3.27
CA PHE A 111 5.85 -3.19 3.73
C PHE A 111 5.95 -3.31 5.24
N THR A 112 7.12 -3.69 5.74
CA THR A 112 7.40 -3.77 7.17
C THR A 112 8.50 -2.78 7.51
N LEU A 113 8.23 -1.89 8.46
CA LEU A 113 9.21 -0.99 9.07
C LEU A 113 9.50 -1.50 10.47
N GLU A 114 10.77 -1.71 10.78
CA GLU A 114 11.23 -2.20 12.09
C GLU A 114 12.32 -1.27 12.63
N ARG A 115 12.21 -0.95 13.92
CA ARG A 115 13.26 -0.24 14.65
C ARG A 115 14.10 -1.26 15.38
N ALA A 116 15.39 -1.35 15.04
CA ALA A 116 16.34 -2.19 15.73
C ALA A 116 16.75 -1.58 17.09
N SER A 117 17.36 -2.41 17.96
CA SER A 117 17.81 -2.00 19.30
C SER A 117 18.88 -0.91 19.28
N ASP A 118 19.63 -0.77 18.18
CA ASP A 118 20.61 0.30 17.97
C ASP A 118 20.00 1.62 17.47
N GLY A 119 18.65 1.68 17.35
CA GLY A 119 17.90 2.83 16.86
C GLY A 119 17.82 2.93 15.34
N SER A 120 18.45 2.06 14.60
CA SER A 120 18.32 2.00 13.14
C SER A 120 16.91 1.57 12.74
N VAL A 121 16.42 2.09 11.60
CA VAL A 121 15.13 1.72 11.04
C VAL A 121 15.34 0.94 9.74
N TRP A 122 14.77 -0.24 9.69
CA TRP A 122 14.84 -1.14 8.54
C TRP A 122 13.49 -1.20 7.84
N MET A 123 13.52 -1.22 6.52
CA MET A 123 12.35 -1.48 5.72
C MET A 123 12.51 -2.77 4.94
N THR A 124 11.52 -3.63 5.07
CA THR A 124 11.39 -4.86 4.29
C THR A 124 10.19 -4.74 3.35
N VAL A 125 10.38 -5.02 2.07
CA VAL A 125 9.30 -5.14 1.09
C VAL A 125 9.21 -6.59 0.68
N ARG A 126 8.03 -7.20 0.86
CA ARG A 126 7.71 -8.55 0.40
C ARG A 126 6.57 -8.47 -0.58
N SER A 127 6.67 -9.15 -1.70
CA SER A 127 5.63 -9.11 -2.71
C SER A 127 5.57 -10.43 -3.46
N PHE A 128 4.36 -10.99 -3.55
CA PHE A 128 4.08 -12.09 -4.46
C PHE A 128 2.96 -11.68 -5.41
N ALA A 129 3.13 -11.97 -6.68
CA ALA A 129 2.11 -11.66 -7.66
C ALA A 129 2.30 -12.51 -8.92
N ARG A 130 1.21 -12.68 -9.65
CA ARG A 130 1.17 -13.30 -10.98
C ARG A 130 0.38 -12.41 -11.94
N PRO A 131 0.49 -12.58 -13.26
CA PRO A 131 -0.38 -11.89 -14.22
C PRO A 131 -1.85 -12.12 -13.89
N ALA A 132 -2.65 -11.05 -13.91
CA ALA A 132 -4.09 -11.15 -13.65
C ALA A 132 -4.82 -11.91 -14.75
N HIS A 133 -4.33 -11.83 -16.00
CA HIS A 133 -4.94 -12.46 -17.17
C HIS A 133 -3.91 -13.27 -17.95
N TRP A 134 -4.36 -14.34 -18.61
CA TRP A 134 -3.50 -15.24 -19.37
C TRP A 134 -2.74 -14.53 -20.51
N TRP A 135 -3.34 -13.55 -21.15
CA TRP A 135 -2.72 -12.78 -22.23
C TRP A 135 -1.57 -11.87 -21.78
N LEU A 136 -1.41 -11.64 -20.46
CA LEU A 136 -0.28 -10.89 -19.87
C LEU A 136 0.97 -11.75 -19.66
N TRP A 137 0.86 -13.07 -19.77
CA TRP A 137 2.00 -13.97 -19.53
C TRP A 137 3.21 -13.70 -20.44
N PRO A 138 3.05 -13.38 -21.73
CA PRO A 138 4.20 -13.01 -22.58
C PRO A 138 4.94 -11.75 -22.07
N ALA A 139 4.25 -10.81 -21.43
CA ALA A 139 4.84 -9.61 -20.86
C ALA A 139 5.46 -9.83 -19.45
N TRP A 140 5.28 -11.02 -18.85
CA TRP A 140 5.69 -11.31 -17.49
C TRP A 140 7.18 -11.05 -17.21
N PRO A 141 8.15 -11.41 -18.06
CA PRO A 141 9.57 -11.09 -17.83
C PRO A 141 9.82 -9.58 -17.69
N GLY A 142 9.19 -8.76 -18.53
CA GLY A 142 9.27 -7.30 -18.43
C GLY A 142 8.61 -6.76 -17.15
N MET A 143 7.49 -7.33 -16.74
CA MET A 143 6.81 -6.97 -15.50
C MET A 143 7.67 -7.29 -14.27
N LEU A 144 8.43 -8.38 -14.28
CA LEU A 144 9.38 -8.70 -13.20
C LEU A 144 10.48 -7.64 -13.08
N VAL A 145 11.02 -7.18 -14.19
CA VAL A 145 12.01 -6.08 -14.20
C VAL A 145 11.39 -4.80 -13.68
N ALA A 146 10.20 -4.42 -14.16
CA ALA A 146 9.48 -3.24 -13.68
C ALA A 146 9.23 -3.29 -12.18
N ARG A 147 8.80 -4.43 -11.62
CA ARG A 147 8.60 -4.62 -10.19
C ARG A 147 9.89 -4.42 -9.39
N ARG A 148 11.03 -4.93 -9.86
CA ARG A 148 12.33 -4.70 -9.20
C ARG A 148 12.71 -3.23 -9.19
N LEU A 149 12.48 -2.52 -10.29
CA LEU A 149 12.75 -1.08 -10.37
C LEU A 149 11.85 -0.27 -9.44
N ILE A 150 10.57 -0.64 -9.34
CA ILE A 150 9.61 0.00 -8.43
C ILE A 150 10.01 -0.27 -6.98
N ALA A 151 10.34 -1.49 -6.61
CA ALA A 151 10.81 -1.83 -5.26
C ALA A 151 12.09 -1.05 -4.89
N ALA A 152 13.03 -0.91 -5.82
CA ALA A 152 14.23 -0.09 -5.62
C ALA A 152 13.89 1.39 -5.41
N ARG A 153 12.85 1.92 -6.06
CA ARG A 153 12.36 3.29 -5.83
C ARG A 153 11.73 3.45 -4.46
N PHE A 154 10.95 2.46 -4.00
CA PHE A 154 10.39 2.46 -2.64
C PHE A 154 11.50 2.53 -1.58
N LEU A 155 12.51 1.68 -1.70
CA LEU A 155 13.65 1.68 -0.78
C LEU A 155 14.39 3.03 -0.78
N ARG A 156 14.58 3.64 -1.95
CA ARG A 156 15.23 4.96 -2.06
C ARG A 156 14.38 6.09 -1.50
N ALA A 157 13.06 6.05 -1.68
CA ALA A 157 12.16 7.09 -1.19
C ALA A 157 12.19 7.21 0.34
N LEU A 158 12.50 6.12 1.04
CA LEU A 158 12.58 6.08 2.51
C LEU A 158 14.01 6.20 3.04
N ALA A 159 15.03 6.01 2.18
CA ALA A 159 16.44 6.20 2.55
C ALA A 159 16.87 7.68 2.57
N LEU A 160 16.02 8.59 2.13
CA LEU A 160 16.31 10.02 2.23
C LEU A 160 16.22 10.46 3.70
N PRO A 161 17.18 11.26 4.20
CA PRO A 161 17.11 11.78 5.55
C PRO A 161 15.81 12.57 5.73
N ILE A 162 15.04 12.23 6.74
CA ILE A 162 13.88 13.03 7.15
C ILE A 162 14.43 14.40 7.52
N PRO A 163 13.99 15.49 6.87
CA PRO A 163 14.42 16.83 7.26
C PRO A 163 14.03 17.01 8.74
N THR A 164 15.01 17.05 9.62
CA THR A 164 14.81 17.44 11.01
C THR A 164 14.29 18.86 10.97
N ARG A 165 13.02 19.03 11.30
CA ARG A 165 12.41 20.35 11.49
C ARG A 165 13.22 21.00 12.58
N GLY A 166 13.98 22.03 12.20
CA GLY A 166 14.89 22.72 13.11
C GLY A 166 14.19 23.07 14.41
N ALA A 167 14.82 22.72 15.52
CA ALA A 167 14.53 23.30 16.80
C ALA A 167 14.78 24.81 16.62
N THR A 168 13.73 25.57 16.48
CA THR A 168 13.78 27.01 16.68
C THR A 168 13.88 27.22 18.19
N GLU A 169 15.07 27.65 18.63
CA GLU A 169 15.30 28.32 19.90
C GLU A 169 14.35 29.53 20.07
#